data_1a1a12380764d09cc0a33e7628428b9e
#
_entry.id   1a1a12380764d09cc0a33e7628428b9e
#
_cell.length_a   1.000
_cell.length_b   1.000
_cell.length_c   1.000
_cell.angle_alpha   90.00
_cell.angle_beta   90.00
_cell.angle_gamma   90.00
#
_symmetry.space_group_name_H-M   'P 1'
#
loop_
_entity.id
_entity.type
_entity.pdbx_description
1 polymer ?
#
loop_
_entity_poly.entity_id
_entity_poly.type
_entity_poly.pdbx_seq_one_letter_code
_entity_poly.pdbx_strand_id
1 'polypeptide(L)'
;RQYGTEQNPKKLQDLIGIRVVLYYYDDLSICRDIMESTFQMLDHWSRTNATANEFKATKINGVFRFPSEYFKVYKKDMWTLPIDTTFEIQFRTVFFEGWHEIEHDMRYKSLLSDNEFWRGSEELSRILNCILANLELSDWSLVQLFEQLSYNHYKNANWELMLKSKFRIHMDDNSELDPAILELFDRDKEIAKQFFKCKRKDLIRELLKLDAPQPSYNLIVKLLND
;
A
#
# COMPACT_ATOMS: atom_id res chain seq x y z
N ARG A 1 34.26 5.72 -6.14
CA ARG A 1 34.54 5.35 -4.73
C ARG A 1 34.49 3.84 -4.64
N GLN A 2 35.57 3.20 -4.17
CA GLN A 2 35.56 1.76 -3.89
C GLN A 2 34.87 1.53 -2.53
N TYR A 3 33.90 0.64 -2.50
CA TYR A 3 33.21 0.22 -1.28
C TYR A 3 33.90 -1.02 -0.68
N GLY A 4 33.76 -1.24 0.63
CA GLY A 4 34.26 -2.43 1.33
C GLY A 4 35.79 -2.50 1.47
N THR A 5 36.51 -1.40 1.37
CA THR A 5 37.94 -1.31 1.62
C THR A 5 38.22 -0.86 3.06
N GLU A 6 39.43 -1.08 3.57
CA GLU A 6 39.84 -0.56 4.89
C GLU A 6 39.65 0.97 5.00
N GLN A 7 39.83 1.70 3.89
CA GLN A 7 39.63 3.14 3.83
C GLN A 7 38.18 3.55 3.68
N ASN A 8 37.31 2.65 3.19
CA ASN A 8 35.87 2.86 3.05
C ASN A 8 35.14 1.56 3.35
N PRO A 9 34.89 1.23 4.63
CA PRO A 9 34.23 0.01 5.04
C PRO A 9 32.74 -0.02 4.68
N LYS A 10 32.21 1.07 4.15
CA LYS A 10 30.80 1.19 3.76
C LYS A 10 30.47 0.19 2.65
N LYS A 11 29.41 -0.57 2.85
CA LYS A 11 28.88 -1.48 1.83
C LYS A 11 27.97 -0.72 0.86
N LEU A 12 27.82 -1.26 -0.33
CA LEU A 12 26.82 -0.82 -1.29
C LEU A 12 25.43 -1.17 -0.75
N GLN A 13 24.64 -0.17 -0.46
CA GLN A 13 23.26 -0.29 0.00
C GLN A 13 22.31 -0.13 -1.20
N ASP A 14 21.05 -0.51 -1.00
CA ASP A 14 19.97 -0.28 -1.95
C ASP A 14 20.20 -0.94 -3.34
N LEU A 15 20.89 -2.08 -3.35
CA LEU A 15 21.06 -2.86 -4.57
C LEU A 15 19.71 -3.36 -5.11
N ILE A 16 18.78 -3.65 -4.20
CA ILE A 16 17.42 -4.08 -4.52
C ILE A 16 16.45 -3.10 -3.87
N GLY A 17 15.73 -2.39 -4.70
CA GLY A 17 14.60 -1.54 -4.34
C GLY A 17 13.31 -2.12 -4.92
N ILE A 18 12.30 -2.26 -4.09
CA ILE A 18 10.97 -2.73 -4.49
C ILE A 18 10.00 -1.58 -4.29
N ARG A 19 9.21 -1.28 -5.30
CA ARG A 19 8.12 -0.33 -5.20
C ARG A 19 6.80 -1.04 -5.36
N VAL A 20 5.89 -0.86 -4.40
CA VAL A 20 4.53 -1.40 -4.43
C VAL A 20 3.57 -0.22 -4.54
N VAL A 21 2.80 -0.22 -5.62
CA VAL A 21 1.81 0.80 -5.91
C VAL A 21 0.42 0.25 -5.57
N LEU A 22 -0.27 0.93 -4.66
CA LEU A 22 -1.53 0.51 -4.08
C LEU A 22 -2.68 1.37 -4.61
N TYR A 23 -3.85 0.78 -4.76
CA TYR A 23 -5.03 1.52 -5.22
C TYR A 23 -5.65 2.37 -4.11
N TYR A 24 -5.57 1.94 -2.86
CA TYR A 24 -6.26 2.59 -1.74
C TYR A 24 -5.28 2.98 -0.65
N TYR A 25 -5.50 4.14 -0.08
CA TYR A 25 -4.64 4.69 0.98
C TYR A 25 -4.60 3.80 2.24
N ASP A 26 -5.71 3.19 2.60
CA ASP A 26 -5.80 2.31 3.78
C ASP A 26 -5.03 0.99 3.61
N ASP A 27 -4.70 0.59 2.38
CA ASP A 27 -3.84 -0.58 2.10
C ASP A 27 -2.39 -0.37 2.56
N LEU A 28 -1.92 0.87 2.65
CA LEU A 28 -0.59 1.18 3.17
C LEU A 28 -0.34 0.56 4.55
N SER A 29 -1.33 0.65 5.45
CA SER A 29 -1.21 0.07 6.80
C SER A 29 -1.22 -1.45 6.78
N ILE A 30 -1.95 -2.06 5.87
CA ILE A 30 -2.04 -3.51 5.70
C ILE A 30 -0.72 -4.06 5.17
N CYS A 31 -0.19 -3.44 4.12
CA CYS A 31 1.09 -3.85 3.52
C CYS A 31 2.25 -3.69 4.50
N ARG A 32 2.27 -2.64 5.32
CA ARG A 32 3.24 -2.49 6.40
C ARG A 32 3.22 -3.66 7.36
N ASP A 33 2.05 -4.02 7.86
CA ASP A 33 1.90 -5.14 8.80
C ASP A 33 2.35 -6.46 8.17
N ILE A 34 2.04 -6.69 6.89
CA ILE A 34 2.48 -7.88 6.17
C ILE A 34 4.01 -7.92 6.12
N MET A 35 4.66 -6.83 5.76
CA MET A 35 6.12 -6.77 5.68
C MET A 35 6.77 -6.97 7.04
N GLU A 36 6.27 -6.33 8.09
CA GLU A 36 6.78 -6.47 9.45
C GLU A 36 6.60 -7.89 10.01
N SER A 37 5.54 -8.60 9.59
CA SER A 37 5.32 -9.99 10.00
C SER A 37 6.15 -11.00 9.20
N THR A 38 6.58 -10.64 7.99
CA THR A 38 7.27 -11.55 7.06
C THR A 38 8.79 -11.38 7.11
N PHE A 39 9.28 -10.16 7.28
CA PHE A 39 10.71 -9.85 7.19
C PHE A 39 11.22 -9.11 8.42
N GLN A 40 12.50 -9.29 8.71
CA GLN A 40 13.16 -8.55 9.77
C GLN A 40 13.42 -7.11 9.32
N MET A 41 12.71 -6.16 9.90
CA MET A 41 12.96 -4.73 9.71
C MET A 41 14.25 -4.30 10.41
N LEU A 42 15.05 -3.45 9.78
CA LEU A 42 16.33 -2.99 10.33
C LEU A 42 16.24 -1.64 11.02
N ASP A 43 15.31 -0.81 10.59
CA ASP A 43 15.09 0.54 11.13
C ASP A 43 13.60 0.85 11.12
N HIS A 44 13.22 2.01 11.61
CA HIS A 44 11.82 2.45 11.57
C HIS A 44 11.41 2.82 10.14
N TRP A 45 10.10 2.69 9.86
CA TRP A 45 9.55 3.21 8.63
C TRP A 45 9.86 4.70 8.50
N SER A 46 10.56 5.05 7.43
CA SER A 46 10.70 6.46 7.08
C SER A 46 9.37 6.96 6.52
N ARG A 47 8.86 8.01 7.10
CA ARG A 47 7.67 8.71 6.61
C ARG A 47 8.06 10.15 6.32
N THR A 48 7.68 10.63 5.15
CA THR A 48 7.78 12.06 4.88
C THR A 48 6.77 12.78 5.75
N ASN A 49 7.25 13.56 6.72
CA ASN A 49 6.36 14.39 7.54
C ASN A 49 6.02 15.65 6.75
N ALA A 50 4.76 15.77 6.33
CA ALA A 50 4.24 17.03 5.84
C ALA A 50 4.24 18.04 7.00
N THR A 51 4.74 19.24 6.77
CA THR A 51 4.61 20.35 7.71
C THR A 51 3.31 21.10 7.41
N ALA A 52 2.81 21.89 8.36
CA ALA A 52 1.60 22.70 8.17
C ALA A 52 1.67 23.65 6.94
N ASN A 53 2.87 23.99 6.50
CA ASN A 53 3.13 24.96 5.44
C ASN A 53 3.64 24.33 4.14
N GLU A 54 3.84 23.01 4.09
CA GLU A 54 4.45 22.35 2.96
C GLU A 54 3.79 20.98 2.72
N PHE A 55 3.21 20.81 1.54
CA PHE A 55 2.72 19.52 1.09
C PHE A 55 3.89 18.71 0.53
N LYS A 56 4.06 17.49 1.04
CA LYS A 56 5.00 16.52 0.51
C LYS A 56 4.29 15.20 0.27
N ALA A 57 4.57 14.58 -0.86
CA ALA A 57 4.05 13.25 -1.15
C ALA A 57 4.38 12.29 0.01
N THR A 58 3.37 11.63 0.55
CA THR A 58 3.57 10.66 1.62
C THR A 58 4.36 9.46 1.06
N LYS A 59 5.63 9.38 1.44
CA LYS A 59 6.50 8.25 1.14
C LYS A 59 6.58 7.40 2.39
N ILE A 60 6.35 6.10 2.25
CA ILE A 60 6.54 5.12 3.31
C ILE A 60 7.57 4.14 2.80
N ASN A 61 8.78 4.24 3.34
CA ASN A 61 9.90 3.38 2.97
C ASN A 61 10.35 2.59 4.19
N GLY A 62 10.68 1.33 3.98
CA GLY A 62 11.26 0.47 5.00
C GLY A 62 12.46 -0.30 4.46
N VAL A 63 13.45 -0.53 5.31
CA VAL A 63 14.63 -1.32 4.99
C VAL A 63 14.55 -2.64 5.75
N PHE A 64 14.67 -3.73 5.03
CA PHE A 64 14.53 -5.09 5.53
C PHE A 64 15.75 -5.93 5.22
N ARG A 65 15.97 -6.93 6.06
CA ARG A 65 17.01 -7.92 5.82
C ARG A 65 16.48 -9.04 4.95
N PHE A 66 17.26 -9.49 3.97
CA PHE A 66 16.97 -10.72 3.25
C PHE A 66 16.98 -11.91 4.19
N PRO A 67 16.00 -12.81 4.10
CA PRO A 67 16.02 -14.07 4.84
C PRO A 67 17.27 -14.90 4.52
N SER A 68 17.84 -15.52 5.54
CA SER A 68 19.10 -16.27 5.41
C SER A 68 19.02 -17.48 4.44
N GLU A 69 17.83 -17.98 4.19
CA GLU A 69 17.60 -19.07 3.24
C GLU A 69 17.90 -18.68 1.79
N TYR A 70 17.65 -17.44 1.40
CA TYR A 70 18.00 -16.96 0.05
C TYR A 70 19.51 -16.94 -0.18
N PHE A 71 20.28 -16.80 0.89
CA PHE A 71 21.73 -16.81 0.83
C PHE A 71 22.34 -18.18 0.59
N LYS A 72 21.63 -19.23 0.95
CA LYS A 72 22.07 -20.61 0.71
C LYS A 72 21.97 -21.03 -0.75
N VAL A 73 21.06 -20.38 -1.49
CA VAL A 73 20.79 -20.66 -2.91
C VAL A 73 21.76 -19.92 -3.84
N TYR A 74 22.11 -18.69 -3.49
CA TYR A 74 23.03 -17.86 -4.27
C TYR A 74 24.45 -18.06 -3.76
N LYS A 75 25.22 -18.82 -4.53
CA LYS A 75 26.58 -19.27 -4.17
C LYS A 75 27.54 -18.14 -3.83
N LYS A 76 28.47 -18.49 -2.97
CA LYS A 76 29.74 -17.99 -2.49
C LYS A 76 30.30 -16.67 -3.10
N ASP A 77 30.06 -16.39 -4.36
CA ASP A 77 30.70 -15.26 -5.07
C ASP A 77 30.07 -13.89 -4.77
N MET A 78 28.76 -13.85 -4.46
CA MET A 78 28.10 -12.59 -4.07
C MET A 78 28.52 -12.09 -2.69
N TRP A 79 28.99 -12.97 -1.81
CA TRP A 79 29.38 -12.62 -0.43
C TRP A 79 30.76 -11.97 -0.32
N THR A 80 31.58 -12.10 -1.36
CA THR A 80 32.86 -11.43 -1.46
C THR A 80 32.75 -9.99 -1.92
N LEU A 81 31.58 -9.60 -2.43
CA LEU A 81 31.30 -8.24 -2.85
C LEU A 81 30.90 -7.36 -1.65
N PRO A 82 31.27 -6.09 -1.63
CA PRO A 82 30.93 -5.17 -0.54
C PRO A 82 29.46 -4.71 -0.67
N ILE A 83 28.52 -5.66 -0.73
CA ILE A 83 27.09 -5.42 -0.87
C ILE A 83 26.42 -5.61 0.48
N ASP A 84 25.48 -4.74 0.80
CA ASP A 84 24.59 -4.93 1.94
C ASP A 84 23.56 -6.03 1.63
N THR A 85 23.20 -6.81 2.64
CA THR A 85 22.22 -7.90 2.54
C THR A 85 20.82 -7.43 2.86
N THR A 86 20.50 -6.22 2.44
CA THR A 86 19.23 -5.55 2.69
C THR A 86 18.51 -5.22 1.39
N PHE A 87 17.21 -4.97 1.50
CA PHE A 87 16.42 -4.40 0.42
C PHE A 87 15.54 -3.28 0.98
N GLU A 88 15.30 -2.27 0.15
CA GLU A 88 14.33 -1.23 0.44
C GLU A 88 12.98 -1.58 -0.17
N ILE A 89 11.91 -1.35 0.57
CA ILE A 89 10.55 -1.36 0.04
C ILE A 89 9.92 0.01 0.18
N GLN A 90 9.25 0.46 -0.88
CA GLN A 90 8.55 1.73 -0.96
C GLN A 90 7.08 1.47 -1.23
N PHE A 91 6.20 1.98 -0.38
CA PHE A 91 4.76 1.96 -0.60
C PHE A 91 4.27 3.32 -1.05
N ARG A 92 3.44 3.32 -2.08
CA ARG A 92 2.77 4.51 -2.61
C ARG A 92 1.37 4.16 -3.08
N THR A 93 0.51 5.17 -3.15
CA THR A 93 -0.75 5.04 -3.88
C THR A 93 -0.54 5.37 -5.36
N VAL A 94 -1.49 4.97 -6.21
CA VAL A 94 -1.48 5.29 -7.65
C VAL A 94 -1.40 6.80 -7.88
N PHE A 95 -2.10 7.60 -7.09
CA PHE A 95 -2.09 9.06 -7.23
C PHE A 95 -0.72 9.65 -6.89
N PHE A 96 -0.09 9.18 -5.80
CA PHE A 96 1.24 9.65 -5.43
C PHE A 96 2.34 9.12 -6.34
N GLU A 97 2.19 7.92 -6.90
CA GLU A 97 3.14 7.42 -7.87
C GLU A 97 3.12 8.26 -9.16
N GLY A 98 1.93 8.54 -9.70
CA GLY A 98 1.79 9.40 -10.87
C GLY A 98 2.38 10.80 -10.65
N TRP A 99 2.11 11.39 -9.47
CA TRP A 99 2.72 12.65 -9.08
C TRP A 99 4.24 12.58 -9.00
N HIS A 100 4.76 11.55 -8.36
CA HIS A 100 6.19 11.40 -8.15
C HIS A 100 6.95 11.27 -9.46
N GLU A 101 6.43 10.52 -10.42
CA GLU A 101 7.06 10.36 -11.74
C GLU A 101 7.10 11.72 -12.48
N ILE A 102 6.02 12.51 -12.43
CA ILE A 102 5.97 13.85 -13.02
C ILE A 102 6.97 14.77 -12.32
N GLU A 103 6.96 14.83 -10.99
CA GLU A 103 7.86 15.68 -10.23
C GLU A 103 9.33 15.29 -10.45
N HIS A 104 9.61 13.98 -10.44
CA HIS A 104 10.95 13.46 -10.67
C HIS A 104 11.48 13.82 -12.06
N ASP A 105 10.67 13.66 -13.09
CA ASP A 105 11.08 13.99 -14.46
C ASP A 105 11.30 15.50 -14.64
N MET A 106 10.48 16.32 -14.02
CA MET A 106 10.59 17.78 -14.13
C MET A 106 11.72 18.37 -13.29
N ARG A 107 11.99 17.82 -12.10
CA ARG A 107 12.98 18.40 -11.17
C ARG A 107 14.34 17.71 -11.22
N TYR A 108 14.39 16.38 -11.26
CA TYR A 108 15.66 15.64 -11.11
C TYR A 108 16.35 15.31 -12.42
N LYS A 109 15.63 15.09 -13.51
CA LYS A 109 16.21 14.82 -14.81
C LYS A 109 16.62 16.11 -15.55
N SER A 110 16.18 17.28 -15.10
CA SER A 110 16.69 18.52 -15.62
C SER A 110 18.13 18.72 -15.15
N LEU A 111 19.04 19.10 -16.03
CA LEU A 111 20.42 19.48 -15.69
C LEU A 111 20.50 20.76 -14.84
N LEU A 112 19.36 21.37 -14.57
CA LEU A 112 19.21 22.60 -13.78
C LEU A 112 18.91 22.24 -12.32
N SER A 113 19.41 23.05 -11.39
CA SER A 113 19.05 22.94 -9.98
C SER A 113 17.55 23.26 -9.77
N ASP A 114 16.92 22.70 -8.73
CA ASP A 114 15.52 22.98 -8.38
C ASP A 114 15.19 24.49 -8.37
N ASN A 115 16.11 25.29 -7.82
CA ASN A 115 15.96 26.73 -7.73
C ASN A 115 16.02 27.42 -9.09
N GLU A 116 16.75 26.86 -10.06
CA GLU A 116 16.81 27.43 -11.42
C GLU A 116 15.58 27.09 -12.24
N PHE A 117 15.02 25.89 -12.08
CA PHE A 117 13.81 25.48 -12.81
C PHE A 117 12.61 26.38 -12.47
N TRP A 118 12.48 26.79 -11.20
CA TRP A 118 11.36 27.63 -10.74
C TRP A 118 11.69 29.13 -10.68
N ARG A 119 12.90 29.54 -11.08
CA ARG A 119 13.32 30.95 -10.99
C ARG A 119 12.35 31.87 -11.74
N GLY A 120 11.73 32.81 -11.03
CA GLY A 120 10.73 33.73 -11.58
C GLY A 120 9.35 33.10 -11.85
N SER A 121 9.12 31.88 -11.32
CA SER A 121 7.88 31.14 -11.51
C SER A 121 7.39 30.49 -10.21
N GLU A 122 7.66 31.11 -9.06
CA GLU A 122 7.32 30.61 -7.74
C GLU A 122 5.82 30.37 -7.55
N GLU A 123 4.98 31.15 -8.23
CA GLU A 123 3.53 30.97 -8.22
C GLU A 123 3.13 29.65 -8.89
N LEU A 124 3.80 29.25 -9.96
CA LEU A 124 3.55 27.97 -10.62
C LEU A 124 3.98 26.80 -9.74
N SER A 125 5.05 26.94 -8.95
CA SER A 125 5.45 25.95 -7.95
C SER A 125 4.36 25.76 -6.88
N ARG A 126 3.65 26.84 -6.49
CA ARG A 126 2.48 26.74 -5.59
C ARG A 126 1.33 25.96 -6.21
N ILE A 127 1.06 26.16 -7.50
CA ILE A 127 0.04 25.38 -8.22
C ILE A 127 0.38 23.90 -8.19
N LEU A 128 1.65 23.56 -8.40
CA LEU A 128 2.12 22.19 -8.31
C LEU A 128 1.84 21.57 -6.92
N ASN A 129 2.09 22.30 -5.85
CA ASN A 129 1.77 21.88 -4.48
C ASN A 129 0.25 21.76 -4.25
N CYS A 130 -0.57 22.61 -4.86
CA CYS A 130 -2.03 22.46 -4.79
C CYS A 130 -2.53 21.20 -5.49
N ILE A 131 -1.92 20.80 -6.60
CA ILE A 131 -2.23 19.53 -7.27
C ILE A 131 -1.93 18.36 -6.34
N LEU A 132 -0.78 18.37 -5.66
CA LEU A 132 -0.42 17.34 -4.70
C LEU A 132 -1.46 17.23 -3.56
N ALA A 133 -1.89 18.35 -3.00
CA ALA A 133 -2.92 18.38 -1.97
C ALA A 133 -4.27 17.81 -2.46
N ASN A 134 -4.64 18.10 -3.71
CA ASN A 134 -5.85 17.53 -4.32
C ASN A 134 -5.74 16.03 -4.53
N LEU A 135 -4.57 15.50 -4.88
CA LEU A 135 -4.34 14.06 -5.01
C LEU A 135 -4.42 13.36 -3.65
N GLU A 136 -3.89 13.96 -2.59
CA GLU A 136 -4.04 13.45 -1.22
C GLU A 136 -5.51 13.42 -0.79
N LEU A 137 -6.25 14.49 -1.06
CA LEU A 137 -7.69 14.53 -0.81
C LEU A 137 -8.43 13.45 -1.63
N SER A 138 -8.01 13.19 -2.85
CA SER A 138 -8.59 12.17 -3.72
C SER A 138 -8.37 10.76 -3.16
N ASP A 139 -7.18 10.46 -2.63
CA ASP A 139 -6.89 9.19 -1.95
C ASP A 139 -7.86 8.93 -0.78
N TRP A 140 -8.05 9.92 0.07
CA TRP A 140 -8.99 9.84 1.19
C TRP A 140 -10.44 9.73 0.73
N SER A 141 -10.82 10.53 -0.27
CA SER A 141 -12.18 10.57 -0.80
C SER A 141 -12.57 9.24 -1.45
N LEU A 142 -11.62 8.56 -2.10
CA LEU A 142 -11.86 7.26 -2.72
C LEU A 142 -12.23 6.20 -1.68
N VAL A 143 -11.56 6.15 -0.54
CA VAL A 143 -11.89 5.24 0.54
C VAL A 143 -13.30 5.54 1.10
N GLN A 144 -13.60 6.83 1.33
CA GLN A 144 -14.91 7.26 1.82
C GLN A 144 -16.05 6.96 0.84
N LEU A 145 -15.79 7.08 -0.47
CA LEU A 145 -16.74 6.72 -1.52
C LEU A 145 -17.16 5.25 -1.40
N PHE A 146 -16.20 4.34 -1.24
CA PHE A 146 -16.49 2.91 -1.11
C PHE A 146 -17.20 2.57 0.21
N GLU A 147 -16.87 3.23 1.30
CA GLU A 147 -17.61 3.08 2.57
C GLU A 147 -19.07 3.53 2.41
N GLN A 148 -19.31 4.68 1.75
CA GLN A 148 -20.65 5.18 1.50
C GLN A 148 -21.43 4.26 0.53
N LEU A 149 -20.78 3.76 -0.52
CA LEU A 149 -21.35 2.83 -1.47
C LEU A 149 -21.78 1.53 -0.77
N SER A 150 -20.91 0.98 0.06
CA SER A 150 -21.20 -0.20 0.87
C SER A 150 -22.40 0.02 1.80
N TYR A 151 -22.46 1.18 2.46
CA TYR A 151 -23.60 1.53 3.30
C TYR A 151 -24.92 1.66 2.51
N ASN A 152 -24.89 2.21 1.32
CA ASN A 152 -26.05 2.28 0.45
C ASN A 152 -26.54 0.88 0.05
N HIS A 153 -25.61 -0.02 -0.29
CA HIS A 153 -25.96 -1.42 -0.58
C HIS A 153 -26.55 -2.13 0.65
N TYR A 154 -25.97 -1.91 1.83
CA TYR A 154 -26.54 -2.41 3.09
C TYR A 154 -27.99 -1.96 3.29
N LYS A 155 -28.29 -0.67 3.10
CA LYS A 155 -29.66 -0.15 3.25
C LYS A 155 -30.66 -0.79 2.27
N ASN A 156 -30.21 -1.09 1.07
CA ASN A 156 -31.03 -1.65 0.00
C ASN A 156 -31.04 -3.19 0.00
N ALA A 157 -30.48 -3.84 1.02
CA ALA A 157 -30.35 -5.29 1.12
C ALA A 157 -29.63 -5.94 -0.08
N ASN A 158 -28.68 -5.24 -0.69
CA ASN A 158 -27.81 -5.76 -1.74
C ASN A 158 -26.53 -6.33 -1.11
N TRP A 159 -26.61 -7.52 -0.52
CA TRP A 159 -25.59 -8.04 0.38
C TRP A 159 -24.24 -8.31 -0.29
N GLU A 160 -24.23 -8.90 -1.47
CA GLU A 160 -23.00 -9.16 -2.23
C GLU A 160 -22.29 -7.87 -2.61
N LEU A 161 -23.04 -6.88 -3.11
CA LEU A 161 -22.50 -5.58 -3.47
C LEU A 161 -22.01 -4.80 -2.23
N MET A 162 -22.68 -5.00 -1.08
CA MET A 162 -22.23 -4.48 0.20
C MET A 162 -20.85 -5.06 0.56
N LEU A 163 -20.68 -6.37 0.53
CA LEU A 163 -19.40 -7.04 0.84
C LEU A 163 -18.32 -6.64 -0.16
N LYS A 164 -18.63 -6.64 -1.47
CA LYS A 164 -17.71 -6.26 -2.53
C LYS A 164 -17.20 -4.83 -2.36
N SER A 165 -18.09 -3.88 -2.10
CA SER A 165 -17.72 -2.48 -1.90
C SER A 165 -16.98 -2.28 -0.58
N LYS A 166 -17.37 -2.96 0.50
CA LYS A 166 -16.75 -2.87 1.81
C LYS A 166 -15.30 -3.34 1.80
N PHE A 167 -15.08 -4.51 1.24
CA PHE A 167 -13.78 -5.15 1.31
C PHE A 167 -12.88 -4.84 0.12
N ARG A 168 -13.44 -4.36 -1.01
CA ARG A 168 -12.66 -3.97 -2.22
C ARG A 168 -11.64 -5.03 -2.61
N ILE A 169 -12.05 -6.30 -2.56
CA ILE A 169 -11.24 -7.45 -2.93
C ILE A 169 -11.76 -7.97 -4.27
N HIS A 170 -10.86 -8.42 -5.12
CA HIS A 170 -11.26 -9.12 -6.35
C HIS A 170 -11.86 -10.47 -5.97
N MET A 171 -13.15 -10.64 -6.23
CA MET A 171 -13.88 -11.87 -5.99
C MET A 171 -13.77 -12.79 -7.20
N ASP A 172 -13.99 -14.08 -6.98
CA ASP A 172 -14.26 -14.99 -8.08
C ASP A 172 -15.51 -14.52 -8.83
N ASP A 173 -15.43 -14.35 -10.14
CA ASP A 173 -16.49 -13.82 -10.99
C ASP A 173 -17.77 -14.68 -10.96
N ASN A 174 -17.65 -15.96 -10.62
CA ASN A 174 -18.78 -16.89 -10.48
C ASN A 174 -19.24 -17.06 -9.03
N SER A 175 -18.72 -16.23 -8.10
CA SER A 175 -19.07 -16.34 -6.70
C SER A 175 -20.42 -15.68 -6.43
N GLU A 176 -21.34 -16.44 -5.85
CA GLU A 176 -22.59 -15.97 -5.31
C GLU A 176 -22.67 -16.29 -3.81
N LEU A 177 -23.43 -15.51 -3.06
CA LEU A 177 -23.73 -15.83 -1.66
C LEU A 177 -24.70 -17.02 -1.59
N ASP A 178 -24.44 -17.92 -0.65
CA ASP A 178 -25.34 -19.01 -0.34
C ASP A 178 -26.75 -18.47 -0.04
N PRO A 179 -27.82 -19.04 -0.65
CA PRO A 179 -29.18 -18.63 -0.39
C PRO A 179 -29.56 -18.61 1.10
N ALA A 180 -29.03 -19.53 1.91
CA ALA A 180 -29.26 -19.53 3.34
C ALA A 180 -28.66 -18.29 4.06
N ILE A 181 -27.52 -17.79 3.58
CA ILE A 181 -26.91 -16.55 4.09
C ILE A 181 -27.74 -15.33 3.66
N LEU A 182 -28.23 -15.32 2.42
CA LEU A 182 -29.10 -14.26 1.92
C LEU A 182 -30.39 -14.19 2.76
N GLU A 183 -31.07 -15.33 2.97
CA GLU A 183 -32.27 -15.40 3.84
C GLU A 183 -31.97 -14.93 5.28
N LEU A 184 -30.82 -15.30 5.82
CA LEU A 184 -30.44 -14.88 7.16
C LEU A 184 -30.26 -13.35 7.24
N PHE A 185 -29.59 -12.74 6.26
CA PHE A 185 -29.39 -11.30 6.21
C PHE A 185 -30.70 -10.53 5.96
N ASP A 186 -31.59 -11.08 5.14
CA ASP A 186 -32.91 -10.48 4.89
C ASP A 186 -33.80 -10.55 6.13
N ARG A 187 -33.76 -11.66 6.87
CA ARG A 187 -34.52 -11.84 8.10
C ARG A 187 -33.98 -10.96 9.25
N ASP A 188 -32.68 -10.82 9.35
CA ASP A 188 -32.04 -10.04 10.42
C ASP A 188 -30.89 -9.16 9.88
N LYS A 189 -31.26 -7.94 9.55
CA LYS A 189 -30.30 -6.94 9.04
C LYS A 189 -29.18 -6.56 10.04
N GLU A 190 -29.37 -6.80 11.34
CA GLU A 190 -28.30 -6.53 12.32
C GLU A 190 -27.13 -7.53 12.17
N ILE A 191 -27.40 -8.75 11.71
CA ILE A 191 -26.33 -9.70 11.36
C ILE A 191 -25.52 -9.15 10.19
N ALA A 192 -26.18 -8.77 9.08
CA ALA A 192 -25.48 -8.16 7.94
C ALA A 192 -24.70 -6.89 8.32
N LYS A 193 -25.21 -6.11 9.30
CA LYS A 193 -24.55 -4.93 9.82
C LYS A 193 -23.24 -5.24 10.56
N GLN A 194 -23.14 -6.40 11.19
CA GLN A 194 -21.89 -6.82 11.82
C GLN A 194 -20.80 -7.00 10.76
N PHE A 195 -21.09 -7.65 9.65
CA PHE A 195 -20.16 -7.78 8.52
C PHE A 195 -19.78 -6.41 7.92
N PHE A 196 -20.76 -5.51 7.77
CA PHE A 196 -20.48 -4.14 7.36
C PHE A 196 -19.52 -3.41 8.31
N LYS A 197 -19.56 -3.68 9.61
CA LYS A 197 -18.67 -3.07 10.61
C LYS A 197 -17.29 -3.70 10.67
N CYS A 198 -17.09 -4.89 10.10
CA CYS A 198 -15.79 -5.55 10.09
C CYS A 198 -14.75 -4.70 9.35
N LYS A 199 -13.51 -4.76 9.83
CA LYS A 199 -12.41 -4.03 9.21
C LYS A 199 -11.83 -4.84 8.07
N ARG A 200 -11.60 -4.19 6.93
CA ARG A 200 -10.95 -4.79 5.77
C ARG A 200 -9.59 -5.44 6.12
N LYS A 201 -8.82 -4.81 7.00
CA LYS A 201 -7.54 -5.31 7.46
C LYS A 201 -7.64 -6.69 8.12
N ASP A 202 -8.65 -6.93 8.91
CA ASP A 202 -8.83 -8.20 9.63
C ASP A 202 -9.14 -9.32 8.64
N LEU A 203 -10.03 -9.07 7.68
CA LEU A 203 -10.32 -10.02 6.62
C LEU A 203 -9.07 -10.37 5.78
N ILE A 204 -8.29 -9.38 5.37
CA ILE A 204 -7.09 -9.63 4.57
C ILE A 204 -6.08 -10.49 5.33
N ARG A 205 -5.91 -10.27 6.64
CA ARG A 205 -5.05 -11.11 7.47
C ARG A 205 -5.49 -12.58 7.50
N GLU A 206 -6.79 -12.83 7.60
CA GLU A 206 -7.31 -14.20 7.57
C GLU A 206 -7.15 -14.84 6.19
N LEU A 207 -7.42 -14.11 5.12
CA LEU A 207 -7.22 -14.59 3.74
C LEU A 207 -5.76 -14.96 3.46
N LEU A 208 -4.80 -14.19 3.96
CA LEU A 208 -3.37 -14.48 3.78
C LEU A 208 -2.94 -15.79 4.47
N LYS A 209 -3.62 -16.23 5.51
CA LYS A 209 -3.33 -17.52 6.17
C LYS A 209 -3.76 -18.72 5.33
N LEU A 210 -4.69 -18.51 4.41
CA LEU A 210 -5.33 -19.60 3.65
C LEU A 210 -4.66 -19.85 2.30
N ASP A 211 -3.74 -19.00 1.85
CA ASP A 211 -3.13 -19.07 0.51
C ASP A 211 -4.18 -19.21 -0.62
N ALA A 212 -5.33 -18.55 -0.45
CA ALA A 212 -6.46 -18.63 -1.37
C ALA A 212 -6.29 -17.61 -2.51
N PRO A 213 -6.21 -18.04 -3.77
CA PRO A 213 -5.92 -17.15 -4.89
C PRO A 213 -7.05 -16.15 -5.17
N GLN A 214 -8.31 -16.57 -5.01
CA GLN A 214 -9.49 -15.71 -5.16
C GLN A 214 -10.54 -16.07 -4.12
N PRO A 215 -10.93 -15.14 -3.26
CA PRO A 215 -11.96 -15.38 -2.26
C PRO A 215 -13.36 -15.38 -2.86
N SER A 216 -14.22 -16.28 -2.36
CA SER A 216 -15.66 -16.24 -2.59
C SER A 216 -16.37 -15.44 -1.51
N TYR A 217 -17.60 -14.99 -1.78
CA TYR A 217 -18.44 -14.33 -0.77
C TYR A 217 -18.69 -15.21 0.45
N ASN A 218 -18.94 -16.50 0.24
CA ASN A 218 -19.16 -17.46 1.33
C ASN A 218 -17.90 -17.64 2.20
N LEU A 219 -16.72 -17.64 1.59
CA LEU A 219 -15.45 -17.67 2.34
C LEU A 219 -15.30 -16.42 3.20
N ILE A 220 -15.61 -15.25 2.67
CA ILE A 220 -15.52 -13.98 3.42
C ILE A 220 -16.46 -14.02 4.62
N VAL A 221 -17.71 -14.44 4.42
CA VAL A 221 -18.69 -14.54 5.51
C VAL A 221 -18.22 -15.54 6.57
N LYS A 222 -17.68 -16.69 6.17
CA LYS A 222 -17.12 -17.68 7.09
C LYS A 222 -15.97 -17.10 7.93
N LEU A 223 -14.98 -16.47 7.29
CA LEU A 223 -13.82 -15.93 7.97
C LEU A 223 -14.11 -14.76 8.93
N LEU A 224 -15.18 -14.04 8.69
CA LEU A 224 -15.59 -12.93 9.56
C LEU A 224 -16.53 -13.36 10.67
N ASN A 225 -17.06 -14.59 10.63
CA ASN A 225 -17.93 -15.14 11.65
C ASN A 225 -17.18 -15.94 12.72
N ASP A 226 -15.97 -16.40 12.39
CA ASP A 226 -15.06 -17.10 13.32
C ASP A 226 -14.33 -16.10 14.23
#